data_0c1a0cf0a4e07ae8a098e10ca0cec7ae
#
_entry.id   0c1a0cf0a4e07ae8a098e10ca0cec7ae
#
_cell.length_a   1.000
_cell.length_b   1.000
_cell.length_c   1.000
_cell.angle_alpha   90.00
_cell.angle_beta   90.00
_cell.angle_gamma   90.00
#
_symmetry.space_group_name_H-M   'P 1'
#
loop_
_entity.id
_entity.type
_entity.pdbx_description
1 polymer ?
#
loop_
_entity_poly.entity_id
_entity_poly.type
_entity_poly.pdbx_seq_one_letter_code
_entity_poly.pdbx_strand_id
1 'polypeptide(L)'
;KRELTGGDKITLDAAFELYLAKPRRKQPSVQQQQINQSQWNDFVAFMHETYPAVEQLDGVSRTHAEAYIRQLRENGRYLRKITYQRAYQGKTVVHSYDAQSRLSGRTVNAFHKTLKSVFAKLQEEAGILYNPFEFDMMDNDSESRDAFTPAELKLIGDNFDSFVRPLFLIGICTGLSEGDICTLRWDDIRDERWIVRKRRKTGAALEIPILPPLASFLNEQKSVSADSEYVLPEHAAMYQTNPSGISYRVKSFLEGLGIQTTRTGRNRGRATSVKDVHSLRHTFAYLAGCYQIPLPVVQSILGHMSPEMTKHYQAHADREAKEKYLAKMPDFIGHSEVKNIDATGNQIRTELIQKIQHMSHAQLIKVVDFVERLNE
;
A
#
# COMPACT_ATOMS: atom_id res chain seq x y z
N LYS A 1 21.91 23.29 -35.16
CA LYS A 1 21.18 23.22 -33.87
C LYS A 1 22.15 23.41 -32.68
N ARG A 2 23.28 22.71 -32.67
CA ARG A 2 24.32 22.80 -31.62
C ARG A 2 25.04 24.14 -31.55
N GLU A 3 25.34 24.73 -32.69
CA GLU A 3 25.90 26.08 -32.75
C GLU A 3 25.00 27.14 -32.11
N LEU A 4 23.70 26.86 -32.05
CA LEU A 4 22.69 27.73 -31.43
C LEU A 4 22.44 27.44 -29.93
N THR A 5 22.68 26.21 -29.45
CA THR A 5 22.35 25.81 -28.09
C THR A 5 23.55 25.54 -27.19
N GLY A 6 24.75 25.37 -27.75
CA GLY A 6 26.02 25.17 -26.98
C GLY A 6 26.08 23.91 -26.11
N GLY A 7 25.20 22.92 -26.36
CA GLY A 7 25.09 21.73 -25.52
C GLY A 7 26.19 20.69 -25.72
N ASP A 8 26.47 19.90 -24.68
CA ASP A 8 27.42 18.79 -24.69
C ASP A 8 26.92 17.60 -25.49
N LYS A 9 27.86 16.84 -26.04
CA LYS A 9 27.55 15.57 -26.72
C LYS A 9 27.36 14.47 -25.71
N ILE A 10 26.11 14.33 -25.22
CA ILE A 10 25.73 13.27 -24.27
C ILE A 10 25.19 12.09 -25.08
N THR A 11 25.86 10.93 -25.02
CA THR A 11 25.38 9.70 -25.63
C THR A 11 24.22 9.11 -24.83
N LEU A 12 23.39 8.31 -25.50
CA LEU A 12 22.29 7.60 -24.81
C LEU A 12 22.80 6.69 -23.70
N ASP A 13 23.94 6.03 -23.90
CA ASP A 13 24.53 5.12 -22.91
C ASP A 13 25.02 5.86 -21.65
N ALA A 14 25.65 7.04 -21.81
CA ALA A 14 26.17 7.83 -20.68
C ALA A 14 25.08 8.64 -19.96
N ALA A 15 23.95 8.89 -20.59
CA ALA A 15 22.94 9.84 -20.12
C ALA A 15 22.36 9.47 -18.73
N PHE A 16 22.18 8.18 -18.43
CA PHE A 16 21.59 7.81 -17.16
C PHE A 16 22.51 8.01 -15.97
N GLU A 17 23.80 7.77 -16.14
CA GLU A 17 24.81 8.04 -15.11
C GLU A 17 24.87 9.54 -14.79
N LEU A 18 24.94 10.37 -15.83
CA LEU A 18 24.88 11.83 -15.68
C LEU A 18 23.58 12.29 -15.01
N TYR A 19 22.45 11.68 -15.38
CA TYR A 19 21.16 11.92 -14.73
C TYR A 19 21.18 11.59 -13.24
N LEU A 20 21.81 10.49 -12.82
CA LEU A 20 21.92 10.12 -11.40
C LEU A 20 22.81 11.08 -10.62
N ALA A 21 23.84 11.63 -11.24
CA ALA A 21 24.75 12.60 -10.63
C ALA A 21 24.11 13.98 -10.39
N LYS A 22 23.00 14.31 -11.06
CA LYS A 22 22.34 15.61 -10.90
C LYS A 22 21.78 15.83 -9.50
N PRO A 23 21.93 17.05 -8.94
CA PRO A 23 21.39 17.39 -7.62
C PRO A 23 19.87 17.27 -7.57
N ARG A 24 19.37 16.77 -6.44
CA ARG A 24 17.93 16.54 -6.20
C ARG A 24 17.57 16.86 -4.76
N ARG A 25 16.32 17.32 -4.55
CA ARG A 25 15.77 17.52 -3.21
C ARG A 25 15.75 16.21 -2.39
N LYS A 26 15.44 15.08 -3.03
CA LYS A 26 15.45 13.75 -2.44
C LYS A 26 15.95 12.75 -3.46
N GLN A 27 16.94 11.97 -3.07
CA GLN A 27 17.43 10.87 -3.90
C GLN A 27 16.43 9.71 -3.92
N PRO A 28 16.18 9.09 -5.09
CA PRO A 28 15.41 7.86 -5.16
C PRO A 28 16.10 6.76 -4.33
N SER A 29 15.31 5.82 -3.77
CA SER A 29 15.88 4.63 -3.13
C SER A 29 16.71 3.82 -4.15
N VAL A 30 17.66 3.01 -3.67
CA VAL A 30 18.47 2.12 -4.52
C VAL A 30 17.58 1.26 -5.42
N GLN A 31 16.51 0.68 -4.87
CA GLN A 31 15.55 -0.10 -5.64
C GLN A 31 14.88 0.73 -6.75
N GLN A 32 14.49 1.98 -6.47
CA GLN A 32 13.89 2.85 -7.49
C GLN A 32 14.90 3.25 -8.56
N GLN A 33 16.17 3.46 -8.19
CA GLN A 33 17.26 3.71 -9.16
C GLN A 33 17.44 2.52 -10.11
N GLN A 34 17.46 1.30 -9.58
CA GLN A 34 17.54 0.07 -10.38
C GLN A 34 16.35 -0.08 -11.34
N ILE A 35 15.13 0.23 -10.90
CA ILE A 35 13.94 0.22 -11.75
C ILE A 35 14.10 1.25 -12.88
N ASN A 36 14.46 2.49 -12.54
CA ASN A 36 14.65 3.56 -13.52
C ASN A 36 15.78 3.22 -14.52
N GLN A 37 16.89 2.66 -14.04
CA GLN A 37 17.99 2.18 -14.90
C GLN A 37 17.50 1.11 -15.88
N SER A 38 16.73 0.14 -15.38
CA SER A 38 16.17 -0.92 -16.22
C SER A 38 15.19 -0.38 -17.28
N GLN A 39 14.44 0.67 -16.96
CA GLN A 39 13.56 1.34 -17.92
C GLN A 39 14.36 2.15 -18.95
N TRP A 40 15.43 2.81 -18.53
CA TRP A 40 16.31 3.54 -19.43
C TRP A 40 17.03 2.59 -20.39
N ASN A 41 17.61 1.50 -19.89
CA ASN A 41 18.29 0.50 -20.71
C ASN A 41 17.37 -0.12 -21.78
N ASP A 42 16.10 -0.33 -21.44
CA ASP A 42 15.10 -0.82 -22.40
C ASP A 42 14.88 0.17 -23.55
N PHE A 43 14.81 1.47 -23.23
CA PHE A 43 14.71 2.55 -24.22
C PHE A 43 15.97 2.64 -25.09
N VAL A 44 17.16 2.60 -24.48
CA VAL A 44 18.44 2.66 -25.21
C VAL A 44 18.56 1.49 -26.19
N ALA A 45 18.24 0.27 -25.74
CA ALA A 45 18.24 -0.90 -26.63
C ALA A 45 17.28 -0.74 -27.82
N PHE A 46 16.08 -0.21 -27.59
CA PHE A 46 15.14 0.13 -28.65
C PHE A 46 15.72 1.16 -29.64
N MET A 47 16.36 2.20 -29.14
CA MET A 47 16.96 3.26 -29.98
C MET A 47 18.11 2.71 -30.82
N HIS A 48 19.04 1.95 -30.23
CA HIS A 48 20.21 1.40 -30.94
C HIS A 48 19.78 0.46 -32.08
N GLU A 49 18.75 -0.36 -31.88
CA GLU A 49 18.31 -1.31 -32.89
C GLU A 49 17.38 -0.70 -33.94
N THR A 50 16.47 0.21 -33.52
CA THR A 50 15.46 0.78 -34.42
C THR A 50 15.96 2.04 -35.13
N TYR A 51 16.80 2.83 -34.46
CA TYR A 51 17.30 4.13 -34.93
C TYR A 51 18.83 4.26 -34.71
N PRO A 52 19.66 3.38 -35.29
CA PRO A 52 21.12 3.31 -35.00
C PRO A 52 21.88 4.61 -35.30
N ALA A 53 21.35 5.48 -36.15
CA ALA A 53 21.93 6.79 -36.44
C ALA A 53 21.74 7.80 -35.29
N VAL A 54 20.91 7.50 -34.28
CA VAL A 54 20.60 8.38 -33.14
C VAL A 54 21.39 7.91 -31.92
N GLU A 55 22.66 8.31 -31.82
CA GLU A 55 23.53 7.93 -30.72
C GLU A 55 23.46 8.91 -29.53
N GLN A 56 23.00 10.13 -29.77
CA GLN A 56 23.08 11.22 -28.81
C GLN A 56 21.70 11.66 -28.34
N LEU A 57 21.64 12.19 -27.11
CA LEU A 57 20.42 12.60 -26.45
C LEU A 57 19.67 13.69 -27.23
N ASP A 58 20.41 14.67 -27.83
CA ASP A 58 19.81 15.76 -28.64
C ASP A 58 19.28 15.29 -29.99
N GLY A 59 19.65 14.10 -30.45
CA GLY A 59 19.11 13.47 -31.65
C GLY A 59 17.74 12.81 -31.46
N VAL A 60 17.32 12.58 -30.22
CA VAL A 60 16.02 11.96 -29.93
C VAL A 60 14.89 12.95 -30.20
N SER A 61 14.01 12.61 -31.14
CA SER A 61 12.83 13.38 -31.48
C SER A 61 11.58 12.88 -30.75
N ARG A 62 10.53 13.70 -30.78
CA ARG A 62 9.18 13.27 -30.31
C ARG A 62 8.68 12.02 -31.03
N THR A 63 8.93 11.91 -32.33
CA THR A 63 8.56 10.73 -33.12
C THR A 63 9.20 9.45 -32.57
N HIS A 64 10.49 9.51 -32.17
CA HIS A 64 11.17 8.38 -31.54
C HIS A 64 10.54 8.02 -30.19
N ALA A 65 10.24 9.03 -29.38
CA ALA A 65 9.60 8.83 -28.08
C ALA A 65 8.21 8.19 -28.19
N GLU A 66 7.37 8.68 -29.12
CA GLU A 66 6.04 8.13 -29.39
C GLU A 66 6.12 6.68 -29.95
N ALA A 67 7.09 6.40 -30.84
CA ALA A 67 7.32 5.04 -31.35
C ALA A 67 7.69 4.06 -30.23
N TYR A 68 8.56 4.47 -29.30
CA TYR A 68 8.90 3.64 -28.14
C TYR A 68 7.72 3.41 -27.20
N ILE A 69 6.93 4.44 -26.89
CA ILE A 69 5.73 4.27 -26.05
C ILE A 69 4.71 3.34 -26.72
N ARG A 70 4.57 3.41 -28.02
CA ARG A 70 3.74 2.49 -28.81
C ARG A 70 4.26 1.05 -28.70
N GLN A 71 5.58 0.85 -28.85
CA GLN A 71 6.23 -0.46 -28.67
C GLN A 71 5.90 -1.06 -27.31
N LEU A 72 6.04 -0.28 -26.21
CA LEU A 72 5.72 -0.73 -24.86
C LEU A 72 4.24 -1.14 -24.71
N ARG A 73 3.36 -0.40 -25.36
CA ARG A 73 1.92 -0.62 -25.29
C ARG A 73 1.49 -1.89 -26.03
N GLU A 74 2.01 -2.10 -27.23
CA GLU A 74 1.55 -3.14 -28.16
C GLU A 74 2.29 -4.45 -27.93
N ASN A 75 3.60 -4.38 -27.74
CA ASN A 75 4.51 -5.54 -27.71
C ASN A 75 5.18 -5.78 -26.34
N GLY A 76 5.00 -4.87 -25.39
CA GLY A 76 5.68 -4.94 -24.10
C GLY A 76 7.11 -4.39 -24.16
N ARG A 77 7.94 -4.81 -23.22
CA ARG A 77 9.33 -4.34 -23.13
C ARG A 77 10.11 -4.76 -24.36
N TYR A 78 11.04 -3.88 -24.76
CA TYR A 78 11.93 -4.14 -25.89
C TYR A 78 12.96 -5.22 -25.55
N LEU A 79 13.58 -5.14 -24.38
CA LEU A 79 14.43 -6.20 -23.83
C LEU A 79 13.55 -7.42 -23.45
N ARG A 80 13.52 -8.40 -24.36
CA ARG A 80 12.60 -9.56 -24.29
C ARG A 80 12.91 -10.52 -23.15
N LYS A 81 14.21 -10.74 -22.86
CA LYS A 81 14.65 -11.63 -21.76
C LYS A 81 15.19 -10.80 -20.61
N ILE A 82 14.51 -10.87 -19.48
CA ILE A 82 14.96 -10.29 -18.25
C ILE A 82 15.54 -11.39 -17.38
N THR A 83 16.85 -11.26 -17.10
CA THR A 83 17.57 -12.18 -16.24
C THR A 83 17.88 -11.47 -14.92
N TYR A 84 17.57 -12.12 -13.80
CA TYR A 84 17.92 -11.63 -12.48
C TYR A 84 18.46 -12.75 -11.62
N GLN A 85 19.35 -12.40 -10.70
CA GLN A 85 19.92 -13.33 -9.74
C GLN A 85 19.21 -13.20 -8.40
N ARG A 86 18.89 -14.33 -7.80
CA ARG A 86 18.29 -14.39 -6.47
C ARG A 86 19.07 -15.39 -5.60
N ALA A 87 19.42 -14.98 -4.39
CA ALA A 87 19.92 -15.91 -3.39
C ALA A 87 18.75 -16.75 -2.84
N TYR A 88 18.87 -18.07 -2.90
CA TYR A 88 17.92 -19.01 -2.33
C TYR A 88 18.67 -20.14 -1.67
N GLN A 89 18.43 -20.40 -0.38
CA GLN A 89 19.12 -21.42 0.41
C GLN A 89 20.65 -21.41 0.27
N GLY A 90 21.26 -20.22 0.32
CA GLY A 90 22.69 -20.04 0.21
C GLY A 90 23.28 -20.21 -1.20
N LYS A 91 22.45 -20.47 -2.21
CA LYS A 91 22.85 -20.57 -3.63
C LYS A 91 22.33 -19.39 -4.43
N THR A 92 23.14 -18.89 -5.36
CA THR A 92 22.67 -17.92 -6.34
C THR A 92 21.94 -18.64 -7.46
N VAL A 93 20.66 -18.38 -7.60
CA VAL A 93 19.83 -18.92 -8.68
C VAL A 93 19.58 -17.82 -9.71
N VAL A 94 19.87 -18.12 -10.96
CA VAL A 94 19.61 -17.23 -12.09
C VAL A 94 18.23 -17.55 -12.65
N HIS A 95 17.34 -16.55 -12.65
CA HIS A 95 16.03 -16.65 -13.26
C HIS A 95 15.99 -15.80 -14.52
N SER A 96 15.40 -16.34 -15.57
CA SER A 96 15.15 -15.63 -16.82
C SER A 96 13.70 -15.78 -17.20
N TYR A 97 13.06 -14.71 -17.64
CA TYR A 97 11.69 -14.76 -18.15
C TYR A 97 11.53 -13.88 -19.39
N ASP A 98 10.62 -14.25 -20.26
CA ASP A 98 10.24 -13.44 -21.40
C ASP A 98 9.31 -12.30 -20.96
N ALA A 99 9.72 -11.07 -21.24
CA ALA A 99 8.98 -9.87 -20.89
C ALA A 99 8.02 -9.39 -22.02
N GLN A 100 7.83 -10.18 -23.07
CA GLN A 100 6.93 -9.89 -24.18
C GLN A 100 5.46 -10.00 -23.79
N SER A 101 5.04 -9.25 -22.83
CA SER A 101 3.60 -9.13 -22.51
C SER A 101 3.18 -7.67 -22.61
N ARG A 102 2.02 -7.45 -23.18
CA ARG A 102 1.39 -6.13 -23.22
C ARG A 102 1.39 -5.50 -21.83
N LEU A 103 1.97 -4.31 -21.72
CA LEU A 103 2.05 -3.61 -20.46
C LEU A 103 0.74 -2.85 -20.13
N SER A 104 0.49 -2.68 -18.84
CA SER A 104 -0.59 -1.80 -18.39
C SER A 104 -0.28 -0.34 -18.66
N GLY A 105 -1.29 0.50 -18.88
CA GLY A 105 -1.14 1.94 -19.00
C GLY A 105 -0.35 2.53 -17.82
N ARG A 106 -0.60 2.07 -16.60
CA ARG A 106 0.19 2.44 -15.41
C ARG A 106 1.68 2.10 -15.56
N THR A 107 2.00 0.93 -16.09
CA THR A 107 3.42 0.51 -16.29
C THR A 107 4.05 1.33 -17.39
N VAL A 108 3.38 1.52 -18.54
CA VAL A 108 3.85 2.40 -19.62
C VAL A 108 4.09 3.82 -19.11
N ASN A 109 3.18 4.36 -18.31
CA ASN A 109 3.34 5.68 -17.68
C ASN A 109 4.54 5.76 -16.73
N ALA A 110 4.92 4.65 -16.08
CA ALA A 110 6.13 4.62 -15.26
C ALA A 110 7.39 4.77 -16.12
N PHE A 111 7.46 4.07 -17.27
CA PHE A 111 8.54 4.28 -18.26
C PHE A 111 8.55 5.72 -18.77
N HIS A 112 7.41 6.22 -19.21
CA HIS A 112 7.26 7.59 -19.70
C HIS A 112 7.79 8.62 -18.68
N LYS A 113 7.39 8.51 -17.41
CA LYS A 113 7.86 9.41 -16.34
C LYS A 113 9.37 9.36 -16.14
N THR A 114 9.96 8.18 -16.17
CA THR A 114 11.42 8.02 -16.03
C THR A 114 12.13 8.69 -17.20
N LEU A 115 11.74 8.39 -18.43
CA LEU A 115 12.33 8.96 -19.64
C LEU A 115 12.17 10.48 -19.68
N LYS A 116 10.95 10.97 -19.44
CA LYS A 116 10.67 12.42 -19.32
C LYS A 116 11.57 13.09 -18.29
N SER A 117 11.80 12.44 -17.13
CA SER A 117 12.67 12.96 -16.06
C SER A 117 14.14 13.00 -16.47
N VAL A 118 14.65 11.99 -17.17
CA VAL A 118 16.05 11.96 -17.67
C VAL A 118 16.26 13.10 -18.67
N PHE A 119 15.40 13.22 -19.66
CA PHE A 119 15.48 14.28 -20.65
C PHE A 119 15.34 15.67 -20.03
N ALA A 120 14.41 15.88 -19.12
CA ALA A 120 14.23 17.16 -18.43
C ALA A 120 15.45 17.58 -17.61
N LYS A 121 16.13 16.64 -16.95
CA LYS A 121 17.30 16.92 -16.12
C LYS A 121 18.57 17.22 -16.92
N LEU A 122 18.68 16.68 -18.12
CA LEU A 122 19.83 16.85 -19.00
C LEU A 122 19.55 17.83 -20.16
N GLN A 123 18.36 18.44 -20.20
CA GLN A 123 17.88 19.26 -21.30
C GLN A 123 18.82 20.42 -21.62
N GLU A 124 19.22 21.19 -20.61
CA GLU A 124 20.09 22.35 -20.76
C GLU A 124 21.49 21.94 -21.21
N GLU A 125 22.08 20.95 -20.52
CA GLU A 125 23.44 20.48 -20.76
C GLU A 125 23.59 19.82 -22.15
N ALA A 126 22.61 19.02 -22.56
CA ALA A 126 22.59 18.41 -23.90
C ALA A 126 22.12 19.37 -25.00
N GLY A 127 21.78 20.61 -24.70
CA GLY A 127 21.27 21.59 -25.68
C GLY A 127 19.94 21.19 -26.33
N ILE A 128 19.07 20.51 -25.59
CA ILE A 128 17.76 20.05 -26.08
C ILE A 128 16.75 21.20 -25.96
N LEU A 129 16.13 21.60 -27.05
CA LEU A 129 15.16 22.72 -27.05
C LEU A 129 13.84 22.36 -26.37
N TYR A 130 13.37 21.13 -26.52
CA TYR A 130 12.15 20.61 -25.91
C TYR A 130 12.30 19.13 -25.56
N ASN A 131 11.69 18.74 -24.46
CA ASN A 131 11.72 17.35 -24.01
C ASN A 131 10.91 16.46 -24.96
N PRO A 132 11.50 15.44 -25.61
CA PRO A 132 10.79 14.58 -26.56
C PRO A 132 9.65 13.78 -25.92
N PHE A 133 9.67 13.59 -24.59
CA PHE A 133 8.64 12.91 -23.83
C PHE A 133 7.60 13.88 -23.21
N GLU A 134 7.54 15.13 -23.67
CA GLU A 134 6.53 16.10 -23.22
C GLU A 134 5.23 15.95 -24.01
N PHE A 135 4.47 14.90 -23.67
CA PHE A 135 3.13 14.62 -24.20
C PHE A 135 2.29 13.89 -23.14
N ASP A 136 1.00 13.72 -23.40
CA ASP A 136 0.06 13.16 -22.46
C ASP A 136 0.36 11.69 -22.15
N MET A 137 0.18 11.35 -20.88
CA MET A 137 0.27 9.98 -20.43
C MET A 137 -1.01 9.21 -20.77
N MET A 138 -0.89 7.90 -20.81
CA MET A 138 -2.03 7.01 -21.04
C MET A 138 -2.97 6.99 -19.82
N ASP A 139 -4.24 6.67 -20.08
CA ASP A 139 -5.19 6.41 -19.02
C ASP A 139 -4.70 5.29 -18.10
N ASN A 140 -4.97 5.45 -16.81
CA ASN A 140 -4.61 4.45 -15.82
C ASN A 140 -5.66 3.34 -15.78
N ASP A 141 -5.36 2.24 -16.45
CA ASP A 141 -6.19 1.04 -16.53
C ASP A 141 -5.89 0.01 -15.41
N SER A 142 -5.18 0.42 -14.34
CA SER A 142 -4.85 -0.48 -13.24
C SER A 142 -6.06 -0.70 -12.34
N GLU A 143 -6.33 -1.97 -12.02
CA GLU A 143 -7.29 -2.31 -10.96
C GLU A 143 -6.70 -1.97 -9.59
N SER A 144 -7.55 -1.42 -8.70
CA SER A 144 -7.21 -1.21 -7.30
C SER A 144 -7.40 -2.51 -6.50
N ARG A 145 -6.83 -2.58 -5.28
CA ARG A 145 -7.16 -3.64 -4.35
C ARG A 145 -8.59 -3.46 -3.87
N ASP A 146 -9.26 -4.59 -3.67
CA ASP A 146 -10.57 -4.63 -3.05
C ASP A 146 -10.41 -4.63 -1.52
N ALA A 147 -11.37 -4.03 -0.82
CA ALA A 147 -11.53 -4.21 0.61
C ALA A 147 -12.06 -5.63 0.90
N PHE A 148 -11.75 -6.16 2.09
CA PHE A 148 -12.40 -7.37 2.57
C PHE A 148 -13.85 -7.08 2.98
N THR A 149 -14.75 -7.97 2.59
CA THR A 149 -16.16 -7.91 3.02
C THR A 149 -16.31 -8.35 4.49
N PRO A 150 -17.39 -7.98 5.18
CA PRO A 150 -17.64 -8.46 6.55
C PRO A 150 -17.68 -9.98 6.66
N ALA A 151 -18.24 -10.68 5.66
CA ALA A 151 -18.27 -12.15 5.62
C ALA A 151 -16.85 -12.76 5.50
N GLU A 152 -15.99 -12.17 4.65
CA GLU A 152 -14.60 -12.59 4.52
C GLU A 152 -13.82 -12.30 5.81
N LEU A 153 -14.02 -11.15 6.44
CA LEU A 153 -13.36 -10.80 7.70
C LEU A 153 -13.74 -11.79 8.81
N LYS A 154 -15.01 -12.18 8.88
CA LYS A 154 -15.47 -13.21 9.81
C LYS A 154 -14.80 -14.55 9.52
N LEU A 155 -14.81 -15.01 8.26
CA LEU A 155 -14.18 -16.26 7.85
C LEU A 155 -12.66 -16.26 8.17
N ILE A 156 -11.98 -15.16 7.91
CA ILE A 156 -10.57 -14.97 8.23
C ILE A 156 -10.35 -15.03 9.76
N GLY A 157 -11.18 -14.32 10.53
CA GLY A 157 -11.10 -14.27 11.99
C GLY A 157 -11.27 -15.66 12.64
N ASP A 158 -12.22 -16.45 12.12
CA ASP A 158 -12.51 -17.81 12.60
C ASP A 158 -11.38 -18.82 12.27
N ASN A 159 -10.45 -18.48 11.36
CA ASN A 159 -9.41 -19.38 10.85
C ASN A 159 -7.98 -18.85 10.95
N PHE A 160 -7.71 -17.84 11.74
CA PHE A 160 -6.36 -17.27 11.85
C PHE A 160 -5.30 -18.30 12.23
N ASP A 161 -4.18 -18.28 11.52
CA ASP A 161 -2.93 -18.86 11.98
C ASP A 161 -2.08 -17.82 12.76
N SER A 162 -1.02 -18.28 13.39
CA SER A 162 -0.13 -17.45 14.22
C SER A 162 0.63 -16.39 13.39
N PHE A 163 0.84 -16.64 12.09
CA PHE A 163 1.55 -15.72 11.21
C PHE A 163 0.63 -14.61 10.64
N VAL A 164 -0.58 -14.98 10.23
CA VAL A 164 -1.50 -14.05 9.56
C VAL A 164 -2.24 -13.16 10.55
N ARG A 165 -2.63 -13.71 11.73
CA ARG A 165 -3.38 -12.97 12.76
C ARG A 165 -2.77 -11.61 13.11
N PRO A 166 -1.46 -11.48 13.42
CA PRO A 166 -0.84 -10.19 13.75
C PRO A 166 -0.94 -9.15 12.65
N LEU A 167 -0.73 -9.57 11.39
CA LEU A 167 -0.80 -8.69 10.24
C LEU A 167 -2.20 -8.09 10.06
N PHE A 168 -3.23 -8.95 10.21
CA PHE A 168 -4.62 -8.52 10.08
C PHE A 168 -5.05 -7.62 11.22
N LEU A 169 -4.74 -7.96 12.47
CA LEU A 169 -5.09 -7.12 13.63
C LEU A 169 -4.48 -5.73 13.53
N ILE A 170 -3.17 -5.64 13.32
CA ILE A 170 -2.51 -4.34 13.17
C ILE A 170 -3.04 -3.61 11.93
N GLY A 171 -3.12 -4.30 10.78
CA GLY A 171 -3.51 -3.69 9.52
C GLY A 171 -4.92 -3.10 9.52
N ILE A 172 -5.91 -3.83 10.05
CA ILE A 172 -7.31 -3.39 10.12
C ILE A 172 -7.50 -2.28 11.17
N CYS A 173 -6.80 -2.36 12.32
CA CYS A 173 -6.94 -1.35 13.37
C CYS A 173 -6.21 -0.03 13.04
N THR A 174 -5.23 -0.04 12.13
CA THR A 174 -4.36 1.12 11.92
C THR A 174 -4.31 1.62 10.48
N GLY A 175 -4.66 0.78 9.50
CA GLY A 175 -4.46 1.07 8.09
C GLY A 175 -2.99 1.19 7.67
N LEU A 176 -2.04 0.71 8.47
CA LEU A 176 -0.61 0.69 8.15
C LEU A 176 -0.33 -0.16 6.90
N SER A 177 0.76 0.16 6.20
CA SER A 177 1.21 -0.66 5.07
C SER A 177 1.95 -1.92 5.56
N GLU A 178 2.05 -2.95 4.72
CA GLU A 178 2.76 -4.21 5.04
C GLU A 178 4.13 -3.96 5.70
N GLY A 179 4.95 -3.09 5.10
CA GLY A 179 6.27 -2.78 5.66
C GLY A 179 6.21 -2.04 6.99
N ASP A 180 5.21 -1.18 7.18
CA ASP A 180 5.03 -0.46 8.45
C ASP A 180 4.49 -1.39 9.55
N ILE A 181 3.65 -2.37 9.21
CA ILE A 181 3.18 -3.41 10.13
C ILE A 181 4.35 -4.31 10.56
N CYS A 182 5.07 -4.88 9.59
CA CYS A 182 6.14 -5.82 9.87
C CYS A 182 7.30 -5.22 10.66
N THR A 183 7.53 -3.92 10.51
CA THR A 183 8.64 -3.20 11.18
C THR A 183 8.16 -2.26 12.27
N LEU A 184 6.99 -2.52 12.86
CA LEU A 184 6.50 -1.79 14.02
C LEU A 184 7.41 -2.10 15.22
N ARG A 185 7.87 -1.05 15.90
CA ARG A 185 8.77 -1.15 17.06
C ARG A 185 8.01 -0.89 18.35
N TRP A 186 8.51 -1.41 19.44
CA TRP A 186 7.98 -1.07 20.77
C TRP A 186 8.16 0.43 21.07
N ASP A 187 9.23 1.03 20.58
CA ASP A 187 9.47 2.48 20.69
C ASP A 187 8.47 3.33 19.92
N ASP A 188 7.74 2.76 18.96
CA ASP A 188 6.66 3.46 18.27
C ASP A 188 5.38 3.53 19.13
N ILE A 189 5.27 2.71 20.20
CA ILE A 189 4.11 2.70 21.11
C ILE A 189 4.32 3.75 22.20
N ARG A 190 3.42 4.73 22.27
CA ARG A 190 3.47 5.83 23.26
C ARG A 190 2.29 5.74 24.21
N ASP A 191 2.61 5.82 25.52
CA ASP A 191 1.62 5.83 26.60
C ASP A 191 0.61 4.66 26.52
N GLU A 192 0.98 3.56 25.88
CA GLU A 192 0.11 2.39 25.57
C GLU A 192 -1.19 2.74 24.82
N ARG A 193 -1.28 3.97 24.31
CA ARG A 193 -2.47 4.54 23.65
C ARG A 193 -2.25 4.96 22.22
N TRP A 194 -1.01 5.21 21.80
CA TRP A 194 -0.71 5.77 20.48
C TRP A 194 0.40 5.01 19.78
N ILE A 195 0.25 4.82 18.47
CA ILE A 195 1.36 4.49 17.58
C ILE A 195 1.85 5.78 16.95
N VAL A 196 3.10 6.17 17.28
CA VAL A 196 3.73 7.39 16.78
C VAL A 196 4.98 7.01 15.99
N ARG A 197 4.94 7.16 14.67
CA ARG A 197 6.07 6.80 13.81
C ARG A 197 6.14 7.63 12.55
N LYS A 198 7.27 7.55 11.85
CA LYS A 198 7.40 8.06 10.48
C LYS A 198 7.20 6.94 9.48
N ARG A 199 6.36 7.17 8.46
CA ARG A 199 6.17 6.20 7.38
C ARG A 199 7.47 5.95 6.63
N ARG A 200 7.83 4.69 6.43
CA ARG A 200 9.04 4.29 5.73
C ARG A 200 9.12 4.85 4.30
N LYS A 201 8.00 4.79 3.56
CA LYS A 201 7.97 5.20 2.14
C LYS A 201 8.01 6.72 1.93
N THR A 202 7.31 7.48 2.78
CA THR A 202 7.09 8.92 2.55
C THR A 202 7.79 9.83 3.56
N GLY A 203 8.17 9.29 4.73
CA GLY A 203 8.69 10.06 5.86
C GLY A 203 7.60 10.87 6.60
N ALA A 204 6.34 10.73 6.23
CA ALA A 204 5.23 11.42 6.90
C ALA A 204 5.10 10.93 8.35
N ALA A 205 4.92 11.84 9.29
CA ALA A 205 4.61 11.51 10.67
C ALA A 205 3.18 10.94 10.74
N LEU A 206 3.03 9.86 11.51
CA LEU A 206 1.75 9.23 11.82
C LEU A 206 1.55 9.21 13.32
N GLU A 207 0.34 9.52 13.73
CA GLU A 207 -0.17 9.32 15.08
C GLU A 207 -1.50 8.58 14.97
N ILE A 208 -1.52 7.33 15.45
CA ILE A 208 -2.67 6.44 15.32
C ILE A 208 -3.08 5.98 16.71
N PRO A 209 -4.33 6.18 17.13
CA PRO A 209 -4.80 5.68 18.42
C PRO A 209 -4.88 4.16 18.41
N ILE A 210 -4.50 3.54 19.52
CA ILE A 210 -4.56 2.08 19.70
C ILE A 210 -5.98 1.72 20.15
N LEU A 211 -6.68 0.99 19.28
CA LEU A 211 -8.02 0.49 19.59
C LEU A 211 -7.96 -0.69 20.58
N PRO A 212 -9.03 -0.95 21.36
CA PRO A 212 -9.05 -2.01 22.36
C PRO A 212 -8.60 -3.39 21.87
N PRO A 213 -9.03 -3.90 20.69
CA PRO A 213 -8.56 -5.19 20.17
C PRO A 213 -7.05 -5.21 19.91
N LEU A 214 -6.50 -4.09 19.41
CA LEU A 214 -5.07 -3.96 19.19
C LEU A 214 -4.30 -3.84 20.51
N ALA A 215 -4.84 -3.14 21.50
CA ALA A 215 -4.25 -3.03 22.84
C ALA A 215 -4.11 -4.41 23.50
N SER A 216 -5.18 -5.22 23.45
CA SER A 216 -5.16 -6.59 23.97
C SER A 216 -4.08 -7.44 23.29
N PHE A 217 -4.03 -7.39 21.95
CA PHE A 217 -3.00 -8.10 21.19
C PHE A 217 -1.58 -7.63 21.53
N LEU A 218 -1.35 -6.31 21.64
CA LEU A 218 -0.02 -5.78 21.97
C LEU A 218 0.42 -6.21 23.36
N ASN A 219 -0.49 -6.31 24.34
CA ASN A 219 -0.19 -6.81 25.66
C ASN A 219 0.18 -8.30 25.64
N GLU A 220 -0.55 -9.13 24.87
CA GLU A 220 -0.18 -10.53 24.65
C GLU A 220 1.21 -10.63 24.01
N GLN A 221 1.45 -9.83 22.96
CA GLN A 221 2.69 -9.86 22.20
C GLN A 221 3.90 -9.37 23.00
N LYS A 222 3.71 -8.44 23.94
CA LYS A 222 4.78 -7.92 24.79
C LYS A 222 5.42 -9.00 25.66
N SER A 223 4.65 -9.99 26.10
CA SER A 223 5.19 -11.15 26.85
C SER A 223 6.02 -12.10 25.98
N VAL A 224 5.81 -12.11 24.67
CA VAL A 224 6.47 -13.03 23.73
C VAL A 224 7.69 -12.40 23.08
N SER A 225 7.70 -11.09 22.87
CA SER A 225 8.73 -10.35 22.13
C SER A 225 9.36 -9.19 22.88
N ALA A 226 9.34 -9.22 24.24
CA ALA A 226 9.89 -8.17 25.09
C ALA A 226 11.38 -7.88 24.83
N ASP A 227 12.17 -8.89 24.50
CA ASP A 227 13.61 -8.76 24.23
C ASP A 227 13.93 -8.27 22.81
N SER A 228 12.91 -8.09 21.97
CA SER A 228 13.06 -7.60 20.59
C SER A 228 12.73 -6.11 20.48
N GLU A 229 13.43 -5.38 19.63
CA GLU A 229 13.01 -4.01 19.28
C GLU A 229 11.70 -3.96 18.48
N TYR A 230 11.35 -5.07 17.79
CA TYR A 230 10.14 -5.17 16.95
C TYR A 230 9.01 -5.84 17.69
N VAL A 231 7.80 -5.33 17.49
CA VAL A 231 6.56 -5.97 17.96
C VAL A 231 6.39 -7.35 17.34
N LEU A 232 6.77 -7.51 16.06
CA LEU A 232 6.69 -8.76 15.30
C LEU A 232 8.07 -9.17 14.77
N PRO A 233 8.94 -9.79 15.60
CA PRO A 233 10.33 -10.11 15.22
C PRO A 233 10.46 -10.99 13.97
N GLU A 234 9.64 -12.07 13.86
CA GLU A 234 9.65 -12.97 12.71
C GLU A 234 9.28 -12.23 11.42
N HIS A 235 8.22 -11.42 11.46
CA HIS A 235 7.76 -10.64 10.30
C HIS A 235 8.78 -9.57 9.92
N ALA A 236 9.43 -8.93 10.89
CA ALA A 236 10.47 -7.94 10.65
C ALA A 236 11.66 -8.56 9.92
N ALA A 237 12.17 -9.69 10.41
CA ALA A 237 13.27 -10.43 9.80
C ALA A 237 12.92 -10.89 8.37
N MET A 238 11.72 -11.45 8.18
CA MET A 238 11.24 -11.86 6.86
C MET A 238 11.09 -10.69 5.93
N TYR A 239 10.51 -9.56 6.38
CA TYR A 239 10.33 -8.37 5.55
C TYR A 239 11.66 -7.76 5.09
N GLN A 240 12.69 -7.81 5.92
CA GLN A 240 14.02 -7.31 5.60
C GLN A 240 14.74 -8.16 4.57
N THR A 241 14.55 -9.48 4.60
CA THR A 241 15.24 -10.43 3.72
C THR A 241 14.42 -10.83 2.51
N ASN A 242 13.12 -11.05 2.67
CA ASN A 242 12.20 -11.52 1.64
C ASN A 242 10.78 -10.96 1.82
N PRO A 243 10.53 -9.67 1.54
CA PRO A 243 9.19 -9.08 1.71
C PRO A 243 8.11 -9.81 0.89
N SER A 244 8.46 -10.36 -0.28
CA SER A 244 7.52 -11.15 -1.09
C SER A 244 7.03 -12.42 -0.38
N GLY A 245 7.78 -12.95 0.58
CA GLY A 245 7.38 -14.12 1.37
C GLY A 245 6.18 -13.85 2.27
N ILE A 246 6.06 -12.63 2.79
CA ILE A 246 4.90 -12.20 3.59
C ILE A 246 3.65 -12.18 2.73
N SER A 247 3.70 -11.46 1.62
CA SER A 247 2.59 -11.40 0.66
C SER A 247 2.20 -12.79 0.14
N TYR A 248 3.17 -13.69 -0.08
CA TYR A 248 2.91 -15.06 -0.50
C TYR A 248 2.17 -15.87 0.58
N ARG A 249 2.61 -15.82 1.84
CA ARG A 249 1.95 -16.55 2.96
C ARG A 249 0.52 -16.05 3.15
N VAL A 250 0.31 -14.73 3.17
CA VAL A 250 -1.05 -14.15 3.28
C VAL A 250 -1.92 -14.57 2.10
N LYS A 251 -1.39 -14.53 0.89
CA LYS A 251 -2.12 -14.97 -0.30
C LYS A 251 -2.51 -16.45 -0.19
N SER A 252 -1.58 -17.33 0.16
CA SER A 252 -1.84 -18.77 0.31
C SER A 252 -2.89 -19.05 1.39
N PHE A 253 -2.85 -18.33 2.51
CA PHE A 253 -3.86 -18.42 3.56
C PHE A 253 -5.25 -18.02 3.03
N LEU A 254 -5.37 -16.88 2.35
CA LEU A 254 -6.64 -16.41 1.79
C LEU A 254 -7.21 -17.38 0.74
N GLU A 255 -6.36 -17.89 -0.14
CA GLU A 255 -6.74 -18.88 -1.16
C GLU A 255 -7.16 -20.21 -0.53
N GLY A 256 -6.52 -20.63 0.58
CA GLY A 256 -6.94 -21.79 1.37
C GLY A 256 -8.33 -21.65 1.98
N LEU A 257 -8.79 -20.43 2.24
CA LEU A 257 -10.15 -20.13 2.69
C LEU A 257 -11.15 -19.95 1.52
N GLY A 258 -10.71 -20.13 0.26
CA GLY A 258 -11.54 -19.90 -0.92
C GLY A 258 -11.75 -18.42 -1.28
N ILE A 259 -10.99 -17.51 -0.68
CA ILE A 259 -11.07 -16.08 -0.98
C ILE A 259 -10.28 -15.78 -2.26
N GLN A 260 -10.94 -15.16 -3.23
CA GLN A 260 -10.31 -14.79 -4.50
C GLN A 260 -9.28 -13.68 -4.30
N THR A 261 -8.00 -13.97 -4.49
CA THR A 261 -6.88 -13.02 -4.32
C THR A 261 -6.46 -12.34 -5.61
N THR A 262 -6.81 -12.91 -6.76
CA THR A 262 -6.42 -12.42 -8.08
C THR A 262 -7.61 -12.33 -9.02
N ARG A 263 -7.55 -11.36 -9.93
CA ARG A 263 -8.53 -11.17 -11.02
C ARG A 263 -7.80 -11.04 -12.33
N THR A 264 -8.29 -11.73 -13.37
CA THR A 264 -7.79 -11.55 -14.75
C THR A 264 -8.48 -10.35 -15.34
N GLY A 265 -7.74 -9.29 -15.66
CA GLY A 265 -8.27 -8.09 -16.29
C GLY A 265 -8.75 -8.36 -17.74
N ARG A 266 -9.75 -7.61 -18.21
CA ARG A 266 -10.40 -7.78 -19.52
C ARG A 266 -9.43 -7.74 -20.72
N ASN A 267 -8.27 -7.09 -20.58
CA ASN A 267 -7.31 -6.87 -21.68
C ASN A 267 -5.90 -7.41 -21.38
N ARG A 268 -5.72 -8.30 -20.39
CA ARG A 268 -4.39 -8.74 -19.95
C ARG A 268 -4.35 -10.24 -19.75
N GLY A 269 -3.36 -10.90 -20.34
CA GLY A 269 -3.09 -12.31 -20.08
C GLY A 269 -2.57 -12.62 -18.68
N ARG A 270 -2.31 -11.60 -17.84
CA ARG A 270 -1.76 -11.76 -16.48
C ARG A 270 -2.79 -11.37 -15.41
N ALA A 271 -3.00 -12.27 -14.45
CA ALA A 271 -3.84 -11.99 -13.28
C ALA A 271 -3.24 -10.87 -12.41
N THR A 272 -4.09 -9.96 -11.95
CA THR A 272 -3.73 -8.86 -11.04
C THR A 272 -4.16 -9.22 -9.63
N SER A 273 -3.29 -8.97 -8.63
CA SER A 273 -3.66 -9.13 -7.22
C SER A 273 -4.73 -8.10 -6.86
N VAL A 274 -5.85 -8.58 -6.31
CA VAL A 274 -6.96 -7.75 -5.83
C VAL A 274 -7.14 -7.82 -4.33
N LYS A 275 -6.65 -8.89 -3.67
CA LYS A 275 -6.64 -9.01 -2.21
C LYS A 275 -5.28 -9.52 -1.72
N ASP A 276 -4.67 -8.75 -0.84
CA ASP A 276 -3.37 -9.01 -0.21
C ASP A 276 -3.28 -8.21 1.11
N VAL A 277 -2.09 -8.14 1.73
CA VAL A 277 -1.87 -7.35 2.95
C VAL A 277 -2.27 -5.88 2.76
N HIS A 278 -2.06 -5.31 1.55
CA HIS A 278 -2.44 -3.93 1.29
C HIS A 278 -3.96 -3.71 1.28
N SER A 279 -4.73 -4.77 1.04
CA SER A 279 -6.20 -4.72 1.15
C SER A 279 -6.70 -4.42 2.56
N LEU A 280 -5.91 -4.70 3.61
CA LEU A 280 -6.23 -4.31 4.99
C LEU A 280 -6.38 -2.78 5.13
N ARG A 281 -5.51 -2.06 4.45
CA ARG A 281 -5.57 -0.59 4.41
C ARG A 281 -6.79 -0.08 3.63
N HIS A 282 -7.15 -0.74 2.53
CA HIS A 282 -8.39 -0.44 1.80
C HIS A 282 -9.61 -0.77 2.65
N THR A 283 -9.57 -1.88 3.41
CA THR A 283 -10.63 -2.29 4.34
C THR A 283 -10.78 -1.28 5.47
N PHE A 284 -9.67 -0.82 6.08
CA PHE A 284 -9.71 0.26 7.08
C PHE A 284 -10.41 1.50 6.54
N ALA A 285 -10.03 1.96 5.33
CA ALA A 285 -10.65 3.14 4.72
C ALA A 285 -12.13 2.93 4.39
N TYR A 286 -12.49 1.74 3.88
CA TYR A 286 -13.88 1.37 3.60
C TYR A 286 -14.74 1.36 4.87
N LEU A 287 -14.27 0.70 5.93
CA LEU A 287 -14.96 0.63 7.21
C LEU A 287 -15.11 2.02 7.83
N ALA A 288 -14.04 2.84 7.79
CA ALA A 288 -14.10 4.21 8.25
C ALA A 288 -15.20 5.01 7.53
N GLY A 289 -15.39 4.79 6.23
CA GLY A 289 -16.49 5.35 5.46
C GLY A 289 -17.85 4.85 5.92
N CYS A 290 -18.02 3.53 6.13
CA CYS A 290 -19.25 2.94 6.63
C CYS A 290 -19.66 3.51 8.00
N TYR A 291 -18.70 3.81 8.86
CA TYR A 291 -18.93 4.43 10.18
C TYR A 291 -18.86 5.96 10.17
N GLN A 292 -18.91 6.57 8.99
CA GLN A 292 -18.95 8.02 8.81
C GLN A 292 -17.79 8.77 9.50
N ILE A 293 -16.60 8.13 9.60
CA ILE A 293 -15.41 8.81 10.10
C ILE A 293 -15.02 9.89 9.09
N PRO A 294 -14.83 11.13 9.50
CA PRO A 294 -14.52 12.22 8.56
C PRO A 294 -13.28 11.92 7.73
N LEU A 295 -13.37 12.15 6.42
CA LEU A 295 -12.27 11.91 5.48
C LEU A 295 -10.93 12.52 5.90
N PRO A 296 -10.84 13.75 6.46
CA PRO A 296 -9.59 14.30 6.95
C PRO A 296 -8.93 13.47 8.06
N VAL A 297 -9.75 12.87 8.96
CA VAL A 297 -9.25 11.99 10.03
C VAL A 297 -8.66 10.72 9.42
N VAL A 298 -9.39 10.08 8.50
CA VAL A 298 -8.92 8.88 7.77
C VAL A 298 -7.62 9.18 7.01
N GLN A 299 -7.56 10.30 6.31
CA GLN A 299 -6.36 10.73 5.57
C GLN A 299 -5.17 10.97 6.49
N SER A 300 -5.39 11.60 7.65
CA SER A 300 -4.34 11.82 8.65
C SER A 300 -3.78 10.50 9.18
N ILE A 301 -4.64 9.53 9.52
CA ILE A 301 -4.24 8.19 9.97
C ILE A 301 -3.49 7.44 8.87
N LEU A 302 -4.04 7.44 7.67
CA LEU A 302 -3.43 6.78 6.54
C LEU A 302 -2.17 7.50 6.03
N GLY A 303 -1.95 8.77 6.39
CA GLY A 303 -0.83 9.57 5.87
C GLY A 303 -0.84 9.66 4.34
N HIS A 304 -2.04 9.69 3.73
CA HIS A 304 -2.19 10.00 2.31
C HIS A 304 -2.11 11.51 2.16
N MET A 305 -1.11 11.96 1.42
CA MET A 305 -0.91 13.38 1.22
C MET A 305 -0.76 13.67 -0.27
N SER A 306 -1.79 14.29 -0.88
CA SER A 306 -1.50 15.27 -1.91
C SER A 306 -1.03 16.54 -1.19
N PRO A 307 0.02 17.23 -1.66
CA PRO A 307 0.52 18.45 -1.01
C PRO A 307 -0.54 19.54 -0.83
N GLU A 308 -1.52 19.60 -1.73
CA GLU A 308 -2.59 20.59 -1.74
C GLU A 308 -3.68 20.32 -0.69
N MET A 309 -4.05 19.07 -0.47
CA MET A 309 -5.02 18.67 0.56
C MET A 309 -4.42 18.73 1.97
N THR A 310 -3.11 18.52 2.11
CA THR A 310 -2.41 18.50 3.39
C THR A 310 -2.50 19.81 4.14
N LYS A 311 -2.30 20.94 3.45
CA LYS A 311 -2.32 22.27 4.09
C LYS A 311 -3.68 22.60 4.71
N HIS A 312 -4.77 22.09 4.13
CA HIS A 312 -6.11 22.39 4.60
C HIS A 312 -6.59 21.44 5.70
N TYR A 313 -6.18 20.17 5.67
CA TYR A 313 -6.68 19.12 6.58
C TYR A 313 -5.76 18.80 7.76
N GLN A 314 -4.45 19.05 7.68
CA GLN A 314 -3.54 18.87 8.83
C GLN A 314 -3.85 19.82 10.00
N ALA A 315 -4.46 20.97 9.73
CA ALA A 315 -4.82 21.95 10.76
C ALA A 315 -5.98 21.48 11.67
N HIS A 316 -6.73 20.43 11.31
CA HIS A 316 -7.97 20.09 11.98
C HIS A 316 -8.14 18.63 12.43
N ALA A 317 -7.16 17.75 12.17
CA ALA A 317 -7.22 16.37 12.66
C ALA A 317 -6.51 16.25 14.02
N ASP A 318 -7.16 16.79 15.05
CA ASP A 318 -6.72 16.70 16.44
C ASP A 318 -6.72 15.24 16.94
N ARG A 319 -5.88 14.95 17.94
CA ARG A 319 -5.80 13.63 18.62
C ARG A 319 -7.16 13.17 19.12
N GLU A 320 -7.88 14.05 19.78
CA GLU A 320 -9.22 13.78 20.32
C GLU A 320 -10.22 13.36 19.23
N ALA A 321 -10.14 13.99 18.05
CA ALA A 321 -10.99 13.62 16.90
C ALA A 321 -10.68 12.19 16.41
N LYS A 322 -9.39 11.82 16.36
CA LYS A 322 -8.98 10.47 15.98
C LYS A 322 -9.51 9.42 16.96
N GLU A 323 -9.34 9.64 18.26
CA GLU A 323 -9.86 8.75 19.31
C GLU A 323 -11.38 8.63 19.26
N LYS A 324 -12.08 9.75 19.22
CA LYS A 324 -13.55 9.81 19.19
C LYS A 324 -14.16 9.06 18.00
N TYR A 325 -13.56 9.22 16.82
CA TYR A 325 -14.12 8.60 15.62
C TYR A 325 -13.71 7.14 15.46
N LEU A 326 -12.48 6.76 15.81
CA LEU A 326 -12.03 5.37 15.74
C LEU A 326 -12.68 4.48 16.80
N ALA A 327 -13.03 5.03 17.97
CA ALA A 327 -13.80 4.30 18.98
C ALA A 327 -15.19 3.82 18.49
N LYS A 328 -15.68 4.36 17.34
CA LYS A 328 -16.92 3.91 16.71
C LYS A 328 -16.74 2.67 15.83
N MET A 329 -15.50 2.26 15.55
CA MET A 329 -15.24 1.06 14.76
C MET A 329 -15.47 -0.19 15.63
N PRO A 330 -16.36 -1.10 15.23
CA PRO A 330 -16.57 -2.33 15.95
C PRO A 330 -15.37 -3.27 15.81
N ASP A 331 -15.27 -4.23 16.70
CA ASP A 331 -14.32 -5.34 16.58
C ASP A 331 -14.75 -6.28 15.45
N PHE A 332 -14.13 -6.16 14.29
CA PHE A 332 -14.44 -6.97 13.11
C PHE A 332 -13.75 -8.33 13.09
N ILE A 333 -12.78 -8.54 13.98
CA ILE A 333 -11.91 -9.74 13.95
C ILE A 333 -12.36 -10.79 14.97
N GLY A 334 -13.34 -10.44 15.79
CA GLY A 334 -14.22 -11.32 16.55
C GLY A 334 -13.60 -12.50 17.27
N HIS A 335 -12.58 -12.30 18.11
CA HIS A 335 -12.17 -13.26 19.15
C HIS A 335 -11.64 -12.62 20.44
N SER A 336 -11.93 -11.38 20.73
CA SER A 336 -12.00 -10.99 22.13
C SER A 336 -13.44 -11.25 22.58
N GLU A 337 -13.67 -12.34 23.29
CA GLU A 337 -14.76 -12.34 24.26
C GLU A 337 -14.61 -11.05 25.06
N VAL A 338 -15.38 -10.07 24.65
CA VAL A 338 -15.43 -8.77 25.33
C VAL A 338 -16.04 -9.04 26.68
N LYS A 339 -15.20 -9.33 27.66
CA LYS A 339 -15.58 -9.25 29.07
C LYS A 339 -15.98 -7.79 29.48
N ASN A 340 -16.06 -6.86 28.55
CA ASN A 340 -16.42 -5.45 28.78
C ASN A 340 -17.74 -4.99 28.15
N ILE A 341 -18.47 -5.84 27.42
CA ILE A 341 -19.91 -5.63 27.23
C ILE A 341 -20.62 -5.75 28.59
N ASP A 342 -19.99 -6.40 29.53
CA ASP A 342 -20.54 -6.63 30.87
C ASP A 342 -20.78 -5.36 31.71
N ALA A 343 -20.01 -4.29 31.56
CA ALA A 343 -20.26 -3.11 32.41
C ALA A 343 -21.53 -2.35 31.95
N THR A 344 -21.65 -2.05 30.63
CA THR A 344 -22.82 -1.33 30.12
C THR A 344 -24.03 -2.27 29.97
N GLY A 345 -23.82 -3.51 29.53
CA GLY A 345 -24.87 -4.52 29.45
C GLY A 345 -25.36 -4.95 30.84
N ASN A 346 -24.49 -5.07 31.84
CA ASN A 346 -24.87 -5.34 33.21
C ASN A 346 -25.54 -4.13 33.86
N GLN A 347 -25.09 -2.92 33.53
CA GLN A 347 -25.78 -1.70 34.01
C GLN A 347 -27.19 -1.59 33.42
N ILE A 348 -27.36 -1.82 32.11
CA ILE A 348 -28.68 -1.86 31.45
C ILE A 348 -29.53 -3.00 31.98
N ARG A 349 -28.97 -4.20 32.21
CA ARG A 349 -29.69 -5.33 32.84
C ARG A 349 -30.11 -4.99 34.25
N THR A 350 -29.22 -4.40 35.05
CA THR A 350 -29.53 -3.99 36.41
C THR A 350 -30.62 -2.93 36.47
N GLU A 351 -30.59 -1.92 35.59
CA GLU A 351 -31.64 -0.90 35.47
C GLU A 351 -32.97 -1.49 34.97
N LEU A 352 -32.90 -2.43 34.01
CA LEU A 352 -34.08 -3.15 33.53
C LEU A 352 -34.71 -4.00 34.65
N ILE A 353 -33.89 -4.74 35.39
CA ILE A 353 -34.38 -5.54 36.54
C ILE A 353 -35.03 -4.65 37.59
N GLN A 354 -34.42 -3.53 37.94
CA GLN A 354 -34.99 -2.57 38.89
C GLN A 354 -36.33 -2.00 38.37
N LYS A 355 -36.41 -1.63 37.11
CA LYS A 355 -37.67 -1.15 36.51
C LYS A 355 -38.75 -2.23 36.49
N ILE A 356 -38.40 -3.45 36.16
CA ILE A 356 -39.31 -4.60 36.13
C ILE A 356 -39.84 -4.92 37.54
N GLN A 357 -39.00 -4.83 38.57
CA GLN A 357 -39.40 -5.07 39.97
C GLN A 357 -40.46 -4.08 40.51
N HIS A 358 -40.54 -2.91 39.91
CA HIS A 358 -41.53 -1.88 40.30
C HIS A 358 -42.75 -1.80 39.37
N MET A 359 -42.88 -2.71 38.38
CA MET A 359 -43.98 -2.75 37.44
C MET A 359 -45.18 -3.50 38.03
N SER A 360 -46.39 -3.00 37.74
CA SER A 360 -47.61 -3.71 38.05
C SER A 360 -47.78 -4.95 37.17
N HIS A 361 -48.60 -5.92 37.61
CA HIS A 361 -48.86 -7.15 36.88
C HIS A 361 -49.32 -6.91 35.42
N ALA A 362 -50.19 -5.90 35.22
CA ALA A 362 -50.65 -5.52 33.88
C ALA A 362 -49.53 -4.93 32.98
N GLN A 363 -48.51 -4.27 33.55
CA GLN A 363 -47.37 -3.77 32.83
C GLN A 363 -46.39 -4.89 32.49
N LEU A 364 -46.22 -5.87 33.37
CA LEU A 364 -45.38 -7.05 33.13
C LEU A 364 -45.88 -7.87 31.96
N ILE A 365 -47.20 -8.10 31.84
CA ILE A 365 -47.80 -8.81 30.69
C ILE A 365 -47.45 -8.11 29.38
N LYS A 366 -47.52 -6.78 29.30
CA LYS A 366 -47.17 -6.02 28.09
C LYS A 366 -45.68 -6.12 27.72
N VAL A 367 -44.81 -6.23 28.73
CA VAL A 367 -43.37 -6.42 28.48
C VAL A 367 -43.09 -7.81 27.94
N VAL A 368 -43.77 -8.84 28.48
CA VAL A 368 -43.64 -10.22 27.98
C VAL A 368 -44.11 -10.32 26.52
N ASP A 369 -45.33 -9.80 26.23
CA ASP A 369 -45.85 -9.75 24.85
C ASP A 369 -44.91 -9.01 23.87
N PHE A 370 -44.27 -7.96 24.32
CA PHE A 370 -43.31 -7.23 23.50
C PHE A 370 -42.02 -8.03 23.21
N VAL A 371 -41.48 -8.71 24.23
CA VAL A 371 -40.29 -9.56 24.08
C VAL A 371 -40.59 -10.78 23.21
N GLU A 372 -41.74 -11.38 23.30
CA GLU A 372 -42.14 -12.51 22.45
C GLU A 372 -42.22 -12.09 20.97
N ARG A 373 -42.77 -10.90 20.66
CA ARG A 373 -42.79 -10.35 19.28
C ARG A 373 -41.45 -9.94 18.72
N LEU A 374 -40.40 -9.76 19.54
CA LEU A 374 -39.05 -9.49 19.09
C LEU A 374 -38.29 -10.78 18.73
N ASN A 375 -38.78 -11.93 19.14
CA ASN A 375 -38.19 -13.24 18.89
C ASN A 375 -38.88 -14.00 17.72
N GLU A 376 -39.94 -13.47 17.14
CA GLU A 376 -40.55 -13.87 15.88
C GLU A 376 -39.97 -13.06 14.69
#